data_0e38821ad41d5d11c02ec150e24e0ab2
#
_entry.id   0e38821ad41d5d11c02ec150e24e0ab2
#
_cell.length_a   1.000
_cell.length_b   1.000
_cell.length_c   1.000
_cell.angle_alpha   90.00
_cell.angle_beta   90.00
_cell.angle_gamma   90.00
#
_symmetry.space_group_name_H-M   'P 1'
#
loop_
_entity.id
_entity.type
_entity.pdbx_description
1 polymer ?
#
loop_
_entity_poly.entity_id
_entity_poly.type
_entity_poly.pdbx_seq_one_letter_code
_entity_poly.pdbx_strand_id
1 'polypeptide(L)'
;MSETTPAAPQTLRLTREFVVPNALGLHARAATKLSQAAQRFQATLHVDMAGSPRVNGKSVLDLLTLGANQGQKLQFMATGTDARDLLDAVARLFAQNLGD
;
A
#
# COMPACT_ATOMS: atom_id res chain seq x y z
N MET A 1 28.58 -14.07 -20.57
CA MET A 1 28.14 -13.82 -20.36
C MET A 1 27.50 -13.26 -19.89
N SER A 2 27.24 -13.14 -19.80
CA SER A 2 26.67 -12.64 -19.49
C SER A 2 26.03 -12.10 -19.02
N GLU A 3 25.82 -12.01 -18.86
CA GLU A 3 25.35 -11.61 -18.53
C GLU A 3 24.67 -10.94 -18.12
N THR A 4 24.44 -10.90 -18.10
CA THR A 4 23.91 -10.44 -17.81
C THR A 4 23.29 -9.82 -17.22
N THR A 5 22.88 -9.63 -17.06
CA THR A 5 22.29 -9.10 -16.60
C THR A 5 21.66 -8.46 -16.15
N PRO A 6 21.51 -8.40 -16.02
CA PRO A 6 20.80 -7.84 -15.41
C PRO A 6 19.99 -7.03 -15.18
N ALA A 7 19.69 -6.80 -15.41
CA ALA A 7 18.89 -5.93 -15.52
C ALA A 7 17.83 -5.71 -14.63
N ALA A 8 17.31 -6.45 -14.53
CA ALA A 8 16.33 -6.42 -13.72
C ALA A 8 16.31 -5.58 -12.59
N PRO A 9 17.25 -5.12 -12.21
CA PRO A 9 17.28 -4.47 -10.98
C PRO A 9 16.35 -3.33 -10.82
N GLN A 10 15.80 -2.88 -11.81
CA GLN A 10 14.92 -1.80 -11.65
C GLN A 10 13.61 -2.21 -11.00
N THR A 11 13.40 -3.48 -10.79
CA THR A 11 12.18 -3.94 -10.16
C THR A 11 12.45 -4.23 -8.70
N LEU A 12 12.09 -3.29 -7.84
CA LEU A 12 12.13 -3.50 -6.41
C LEU A 12 10.77 -4.05 -5.98
N ARG A 13 10.81 -4.99 -5.06
CA ARG A 13 9.60 -5.46 -4.38
C ARG A 13 9.83 -5.32 -2.89
N LEU A 14 9.09 -4.44 -2.27
CA LEU A 14 9.20 -4.16 -0.86
C LEU A 14 7.87 -4.39 -0.18
N THR A 15 7.93 -4.90 1.04
CA THR A 15 6.74 -5.18 1.82
C THR A 15 6.87 -4.52 3.17
N ARG A 16 5.79 -3.90 3.65
CA ARG A 16 5.71 -3.35 5.00
C ARG A 16 4.34 -3.64 5.57
N GLU A 17 4.31 -3.82 6.88
CA GLU A 17 3.07 -4.05 7.60
C GLU A 17 2.70 -2.79 8.38
N PHE A 18 1.42 -2.45 8.34
CA PHE A 18 0.88 -1.33 9.10
C PHE A 18 -0.36 -1.77 9.85
N VAL A 19 -0.58 -1.17 11.01
CA VAL A 19 -1.79 -1.41 11.81
C VAL A 19 -2.71 -0.22 11.58
N VAL A 20 -3.98 -0.50 11.31
CA VAL A 20 -4.98 0.54 11.09
C VAL A 20 -5.11 1.36 12.37
N PRO A 21 -4.78 2.66 12.33
CA PRO A 21 -4.68 3.44 13.56
C PRO A 21 -5.96 4.15 13.98
N ASN A 22 -6.85 4.43 13.04
CA ASN A 22 -7.99 5.31 13.29
C ASN A 22 -9.25 4.55 13.66
N ALA A 23 -10.08 5.19 14.45
CA ALA A 23 -11.29 4.56 14.97
C ALA A 23 -12.25 4.12 13.87
N LEU A 24 -12.33 4.88 12.78
CA LEU A 24 -13.25 4.57 11.68
C LEU A 24 -12.72 3.52 10.72
N GLY A 25 -11.45 3.15 10.87
CA GLY A 25 -10.84 2.17 9.98
C GLY A 25 -10.65 2.71 8.57
N LEU A 26 -10.53 1.80 7.61
CA LEU A 26 -10.29 2.17 6.22
C LEU A 26 -11.61 2.49 5.52
N HIS A 27 -12.24 3.59 5.97
CA HIS A 27 -13.49 4.09 5.39
C HIS A 27 -13.21 4.83 4.07
N ALA A 28 -14.27 5.30 3.40
CA ALA A 28 -14.15 5.88 2.07
C ALA A 28 -13.14 7.03 1.98
N ARG A 29 -13.14 7.94 2.95
CA ARG A 29 -12.21 9.07 2.92
C ARG A 29 -10.77 8.60 3.11
N ALA A 30 -10.54 7.69 4.04
CA ALA A 30 -9.20 7.15 4.28
C ALA A 30 -8.70 6.36 3.06
N ALA A 31 -9.57 5.54 2.48
CA ALA A 31 -9.22 4.77 1.28
C ALA A 31 -8.89 5.69 0.11
N THR A 32 -9.62 6.80 -0.01
CA THR A 32 -9.37 7.80 -1.06
C THR A 32 -7.99 8.44 -0.88
N LYS A 33 -7.66 8.83 0.35
CA LYS A 33 -6.35 9.42 0.62
C LYS A 33 -5.22 8.44 0.31
N LEU A 34 -5.39 7.20 0.70
CA LEU A 34 -4.40 6.16 0.46
C LEU A 34 -4.21 5.92 -1.04
N SER A 35 -5.30 5.76 -1.75
CA SER A 35 -5.27 5.55 -3.19
C SER A 35 -4.61 6.72 -3.92
N GLN A 36 -4.98 7.94 -3.55
CA GLN A 36 -4.41 9.14 -4.18
C GLN A 36 -2.91 9.26 -3.93
N ALA A 37 -2.47 8.96 -2.72
CA ALA A 37 -1.05 8.99 -2.42
C ALA A 37 -0.30 7.96 -3.27
N ALA A 38 -0.86 6.75 -3.38
CA ALA A 38 -0.22 5.68 -4.15
C ALA A 38 -0.18 5.98 -5.64
N GLN A 39 -1.18 6.67 -6.17
CA GLN A 39 -1.26 6.98 -7.59
C GLN A 39 -0.17 7.93 -8.07
N ARG A 40 0.50 8.60 -7.16
CA ARG A 40 1.60 9.51 -7.54
C ARG A 40 2.88 8.79 -7.89
N PHE A 41 2.92 7.48 -7.72
CA PHE A 41 4.13 6.67 -7.95
C PHE A 41 3.90 5.70 -9.10
N GLN A 42 5.00 5.30 -9.76
CA GLN A 42 4.95 4.32 -10.83
C GLN A 42 4.76 2.91 -10.29
N ALA A 43 5.33 2.62 -9.13
CA ALA A 43 5.25 1.30 -8.53
C ALA A 43 3.80 0.88 -8.33
N THR A 44 3.54 -0.42 -8.48
CA THR A 44 2.23 -0.97 -8.15
C THR A 44 2.15 -1.15 -6.64
N LEU A 45 0.94 -1.13 -6.12
CA LEU A 45 0.71 -1.34 -4.70
C LEU A 45 -0.37 -2.39 -4.52
N HIS A 46 -0.04 -3.44 -3.78
CA HIS A 46 -1.01 -4.46 -3.39
C HIS A 46 -1.14 -4.45 -1.88
N VAL A 47 -2.35 -4.73 -1.40
CA VAL A 47 -2.65 -4.71 0.02
C VAL A 47 -3.30 -6.03 0.40
N ASP A 48 -2.78 -6.66 1.45
CA ASP A 48 -3.30 -7.91 1.99
C ASP A 48 -3.79 -7.70 3.40
N MET A 49 -4.88 -8.39 3.74
CA MET A 49 -5.33 -8.51 5.11
C MET A 49 -5.64 -9.99 5.33
N ALA A 50 -5.30 -10.51 6.51
CA ALA A 50 -5.53 -11.92 6.80
C ALA A 50 -6.99 -12.28 6.56
N GLY A 51 -7.19 -13.35 5.80
CA GLY A 51 -8.55 -13.82 5.49
C GLY A 51 -9.22 -13.14 4.32
N SER A 52 -8.53 -12.23 3.64
CA SER A 52 -9.09 -11.50 2.50
C SER A 52 -8.20 -11.65 1.28
N PRO A 53 -8.76 -11.59 0.07
CA PRO A 53 -7.94 -11.59 -1.14
C PRO A 53 -7.11 -10.31 -1.21
N ARG A 54 -5.96 -10.43 -1.87
CA ARG A 54 -5.11 -9.28 -2.15
C ARG A 54 -5.84 -8.30 -3.06
N VAL A 55 -5.70 -7.01 -2.77
CA VAL A 55 -6.37 -5.96 -3.55
C VAL A 55 -5.36 -4.94 -4.07
N ASN A 56 -5.81 -4.16 -5.06
CA ASN A 56 -5.01 -3.09 -5.65
C ASN A 56 -5.08 -1.85 -4.76
N GLY A 57 -3.94 -1.44 -4.21
CA GLY A 57 -3.88 -0.28 -3.31
C GLY A 57 -4.13 1.07 -3.98
N LYS A 58 -4.20 1.10 -5.31
CA LYS A 58 -4.51 2.33 -6.05
C LYS A 58 -5.99 2.44 -6.37
N SER A 59 -6.79 1.47 -5.97
CA SER A 59 -8.23 1.44 -6.22
C SER A 59 -8.99 1.65 -4.92
N VAL A 60 -9.77 2.73 -4.85
CA VAL A 60 -10.60 3.02 -3.68
C VAL A 60 -11.58 1.88 -3.42
N LEU A 61 -12.25 1.41 -4.50
CA LEU A 61 -13.23 0.34 -4.34
C LEU A 61 -12.59 -0.93 -3.80
N ASP A 62 -11.41 -1.27 -4.32
CA ASP A 62 -10.69 -2.44 -3.84
C ASP A 62 -10.34 -2.31 -2.36
N LEU A 63 -9.83 -1.15 -1.97
CA LEU A 63 -9.46 -0.92 -0.56
C LEU A 63 -10.66 -1.07 0.35
N LEU A 64 -11.83 -0.59 -0.09
CA LEU A 64 -13.04 -0.69 0.71
C LEU A 64 -13.48 -2.13 0.90
N THR A 65 -13.18 -3.02 -0.06
CA THR A 65 -13.57 -4.43 0.08
C THR A 65 -12.85 -5.14 1.22
N LEU A 66 -11.73 -4.59 1.69
CA LEU A 66 -11.02 -5.19 2.81
C LEU A 66 -11.80 -5.11 4.12
N GLY A 67 -12.63 -4.08 4.26
CA GLY A 67 -13.38 -3.88 5.49
C GLY A 67 -12.47 -3.77 6.71
N ALA A 68 -11.31 -3.12 6.54
CA ALA A 68 -10.31 -3.07 7.61
C ALA A 68 -10.73 -2.13 8.73
N ASN A 69 -10.69 -2.64 9.95
CA ASN A 69 -11.07 -1.89 11.14
C ASN A 69 -9.84 -1.52 11.96
N GLN A 70 -10.03 -0.58 12.89
CA GLN A 70 -8.97 -0.17 13.79
C GLN A 70 -8.32 -1.40 14.45
N GLY A 71 -6.99 -1.39 14.48
CA GLY A 71 -6.23 -2.47 15.12
C GLY A 71 -5.88 -3.63 14.19
N GLN A 72 -6.50 -3.72 13.03
CA GLN A 72 -6.18 -4.79 12.10
C GLN A 72 -4.90 -4.49 11.35
N LYS A 73 -4.15 -5.55 11.02
CA LYS A 73 -2.89 -5.44 10.32
C LYS A 73 -3.11 -5.56 8.83
N LEU A 74 -2.47 -4.65 8.08
CA LEU A 74 -2.46 -4.68 6.64
C LEU A 74 -1.02 -4.82 6.16
N GLN A 75 -0.81 -5.67 5.17
CA GLN A 75 0.49 -5.82 4.55
C GLN A 75 0.47 -5.16 3.20
N PHE A 76 1.39 -4.23 2.98
CA PHE A 76 1.50 -3.47 1.75
C PHE A 76 2.71 -3.94 0.97
N MET A 77 2.51 -4.32 -0.28
CA MET A 77 3.59 -4.73 -1.16
C MET A 77 3.67 -3.79 -2.35
N ALA A 78 4.79 -3.12 -2.49
CA ALA A 78 5.04 -2.20 -3.60
C ALA A 78 6.08 -2.80 -4.52
N THR A 79 5.84 -2.73 -5.83
CA THR A 79 6.75 -3.26 -6.84
C THR A 79 7.02 -2.20 -7.90
N GLY A 80 8.28 -1.84 -8.09
CA GLY A 80 8.69 -0.83 -9.06
C GLY A 80 9.89 -0.05 -8.57
N THR A 81 10.41 0.82 -9.43
CA THR A 81 11.64 1.57 -9.12
C THR A 81 11.45 2.53 -7.95
N ASP A 82 10.25 3.07 -7.76
CA ASP A 82 9.94 3.98 -6.66
C ASP A 82 9.13 3.33 -5.55
N ALA A 83 9.25 2.01 -5.41
CA ALA A 83 8.51 1.26 -4.39
C ALA A 83 8.77 1.76 -2.98
N ARG A 84 10.03 2.12 -2.68
CA ARG A 84 10.39 2.63 -1.35
C ARG A 84 9.69 3.95 -1.07
N ASP A 85 9.72 4.85 -2.05
CA ASP A 85 9.08 6.15 -1.87
C ASP A 85 7.57 6.01 -1.69
N LEU A 86 6.98 5.06 -2.41
CA LEU A 86 5.56 4.80 -2.27
C LEU A 86 5.24 4.34 -0.86
N LEU A 87 5.99 3.37 -0.35
CA LEU A 87 5.74 2.87 1.01
C LEU A 87 6.03 3.92 2.07
N ASP A 88 6.99 4.81 1.83
CA ASP A 88 7.22 5.91 2.75
C ASP A 88 6.03 6.87 2.80
N ALA A 89 5.41 7.11 1.64
CA ALA A 89 4.20 7.94 1.59
C ALA A 89 3.04 7.28 2.34
N VAL A 90 2.89 5.96 2.19
CA VAL A 90 1.89 5.19 2.92
C VAL A 90 2.16 5.30 4.43
N ALA A 91 3.42 5.15 4.83
CA ALA A 91 3.80 5.24 6.24
C ALA A 91 3.41 6.59 6.84
N ARG A 92 3.61 7.67 6.07
CA ARG A 92 3.23 9.00 6.56
C ARG A 92 1.73 9.13 6.79
N LEU A 93 0.92 8.55 5.89
CA LEU A 93 -0.52 8.56 6.06
C LEU A 93 -0.94 7.82 7.33
N PHE A 94 -0.35 6.64 7.56
CA PHE A 94 -0.66 5.88 8.77
C PHE A 94 -0.21 6.63 10.02
N ALA A 95 0.94 7.31 9.97
CA ALA A 95 1.42 8.12 11.09
C ALA A 95 0.50 9.31 11.36
N GLN A 96 -0.26 9.74 10.36
CA GLN A 96 -1.20 10.85 10.47
C GLN A 96 -2.63 10.36 10.69
N ASN A 97 -2.78 9.15 11.20
CA ASN A 97 -4.08 8.56 11.53
C ASN A 97 -4.98 8.43 10.29
N LEU A 98 -4.38 8.18 9.13
CA LEU A 98 -5.06 8.11 7.83
C LEU A 98 -5.87 9.36 7.51
N GLY A 99 -5.45 10.49 8.07
CA GLY A 99 -6.09 11.77 7.85
C GLY A 99 -7.29 12.05 8.72
N ASP A 100 -7.57 11.18 9.67
CA ASP A 100 -8.70 11.39 10.59
C ASP A 100 -8.33 12.22 11.82
#